data_9fc8b5784a60e82035403d39982007df
#
_entry.id   9fc8b5784a60e82035403d39982007df
#
_cell.length_a   1.000
_cell.length_b   1.000
_cell.length_c   1.000
_cell.angle_alpha   90.00
_cell.angle_beta   90.00
_cell.angle_gamma   90.00
#
_symmetry.space_group_name_H-M   'P 1'
#
loop_
_entity.id
_entity.type
_entity.pdbx_description
1 polymer ?
#
loop_
_entity_poly.entity_id
_entity_poly.type
_entity_poly.pdbx_seq_one_letter_code
_entity_poly.pdbx_strand_id
1 'polypeptide(L)'
;LVGSEMCIRDRSLPWKRLIYITATDDHSPFYYVLLKIFYHLCGGGTHFWALKLMSVLFMLGYMLLGKYYVAKLFDRKISVYFMLFSLLMPIFSVQAGNVRMYAVALFFLTLTGLSAYDIFREPTRKKWIVFCIASIGTVYCHTFALIQTFLFYLLFFAVILICHKKELIKGYFISGFTVALVFSPWLAVTIRQFVLRMRYDDGSTAELATLYSVMDYCKEWFSAVETPIGIVVLLGMALCLVLSYGAVDWVRQNHNIAPAIAFGTFALTGIVGGVISATVNNCFMGRYAFPGMGFVMLWYAVGFAQITENTKGKSRKIWAAGLLGTAGLCFLLQYTSEIRLEYDDGLETYENFVEEYMTENDAIIGPYTHTIFLNVYHPELHYYTIAYKLYSLPFVNTEALSSYSQLDAYDNLWYICFQGGYPNEMEDEYSYEQVLEFHYMYYDFAIFRLEKLEEE
;
A
#
# COMPACT_ATOMS: atom_id res chain seq x y z
N LEU A 1 -6.90 -4.08 4.67
CA LEU A 1 -6.76 -5.55 4.68
C LEU A 1 -7.61 -6.25 3.62
N VAL A 2 -8.86 -5.91 3.41
CA VAL A 2 -9.70 -6.43 2.30
C VAL A 2 -8.93 -6.51 0.97
N GLY A 3 -7.95 -5.64 0.78
CA GLY A 3 -7.11 -5.67 -0.40
C GLY A 3 -5.96 -6.69 -0.38
N SER A 4 -5.49 -7.15 0.79
CA SER A 4 -4.51 -8.24 0.87
C SER A 4 -5.16 -9.57 0.54
N GLU A 5 -6.37 -9.82 1.04
CA GLU A 5 -7.15 -11.03 0.76
C GLU A 5 -7.49 -11.14 -0.72
N MET A 6 -7.86 -10.03 -1.38
CA MET A 6 -8.03 -10.02 -2.84
C MET A 6 -6.75 -10.44 -3.57
N CYS A 7 -5.58 -9.92 -3.18
CA CYS A 7 -4.30 -10.33 -3.77
C CYS A 7 -3.99 -11.80 -3.49
N ILE A 8 -4.30 -12.27 -2.29
CA ILE A 8 -4.10 -13.66 -1.87
C ILE A 8 -4.96 -14.60 -2.70
N ARG A 9 -6.23 -14.28 -2.91
CA ARG A 9 -7.15 -15.05 -3.74
C ARG A 9 -6.70 -15.09 -5.21
N ASP A 10 -6.34 -13.94 -5.78
CA ASP A 10 -6.04 -13.81 -7.21
C ASP A 10 -4.84 -14.65 -7.66
N ARG A 11 -3.94 -15.03 -6.73
CA ARG A 11 -2.78 -15.88 -7.03
C ARG A 11 -3.14 -17.26 -7.61
N SER A 12 -4.29 -17.82 -7.21
CA SER A 12 -4.73 -19.15 -7.66
C SER A 12 -5.34 -19.16 -9.07
N LEU A 13 -5.77 -17.99 -9.56
CA LEU A 13 -6.46 -17.88 -10.85
C LEU A 13 -5.56 -18.25 -12.05
N PRO A 14 -6.11 -18.77 -13.16
CA PRO A 14 -5.36 -18.93 -14.40
C PRO A 14 -4.76 -17.60 -14.89
N TRP A 15 -3.59 -17.63 -15.55
CA TRP A 15 -2.87 -16.41 -15.99
C TRP A 15 -3.73 -15.42 -16.78
N LYS A 16 -4.53 -15.92 -17.72
CA LYS A 16 -5.42 -15.05 -18.54
C LYS A 16 -6.45 -14.34 -17.68
N ARG A 17 -6.99 -15.05 -16.68
CA ARG A 17 -8.00 -14.52 -15.78
C ARG A 17 -7.39 -13.51 -14.80
N LEU A 18 -6.20 -13.78 -14.28
CA LEU A 18 -5.46 -12.85 -13.43
C LEU A 18 -5.25 -11.51 -14.15
N ILE A 19 -4.74 -11.53 -15.39
CA ILE A 19 -4.53 -10.30 -16.18
C ILE A 19 -5.84 -9.60 -16.47
N TYR A 20 -6.90 -10.34 -16.79
CA TYR A 20 -8.22 -9.77 -17.05
C TYR A 20 -8.79 -9.05 -15.81
N ILE A 21 -8.75 -9.71 -14.64
CA ILE A 21 -9.22 -9.11 -13.37
C ILE A 21 -8.40 -7.88 -13.04
N THR A 22 -7.08 -7.95 -13.11
CA THR A 22 -6.21 -6.80 -12.86
C THR A 22 -6.51 -5.64 -13.82
N ALA A 23 -6.90 -5.92 -15.07
CA ALA A 23 -7.27 -4.89 -16.03
C ALA A 23 -8.66 -4.28 -15.78
N THR A 24 -9.54 -4.98 -15.07
CA THR A 24 -10.88 -4.47 -14.68
C THR A 24 -10.87 -3.81 -13.31
N ASP A 25 -9.88 -4.10 -12.48
CA ASP A 25 -9.61 -3.47 -11.20
C ASP A 25 -8.68 -2.24 -11.37
N ASP A 26 -8.44 -1.47 -10.32
CA ASP A 26 -7.64 -0.23 -10.34
C ASP A 26 -6.12 -0.46 -10.28
N HIS A 27 -5.65 -1.68 -10.46
CA HIS A 27 -4.27 -2.08 -10.18
C HIS A 27 -3.48 -2.43 -11.45
N SER A 28 -2.14 -2.28 -11.35
CA SER A 28 -1.20 -2.70 -12.39
C SER A 28 -0.80 -4.17 -12.23
N PRO A 29 -0.49 -4.92 -13.31
CA PRO A 29 -0.38 -6.38 -13.27
C PRO A 29 0.92 -6.90 -12.65
N PHE A 30 1.98 -6.10 -12.60
CA PHE A 30 3.33 -6.57 -12.27
C PHE A 30 3.41 -7.23 -10.90
N TYR A 31 2.80 -6.61 -9.90
CA TYR A 31 2.78 -7.16 -8.55
C TYR A 31 2.06 -8.52 -8.49
N TYR A 32 0.91 -8.66 -9.14
CA TYR A 32 0.11 -9.89 -9.14
C TYR A 32 0.81 -11.02 -9.89
N VAL A 33 1.47 -10.70 -11.01
CA VAL A 33 2.31 -11.64 -11.75
C VAL A 33 3.48 -12.12 -10.88
N LEU A 34 4.15 -11.20 -10.20
CA LEU A 34 5.26 -11.52 -9.31
C LEU A 34 4.80 -12.35 -8.11
N LEU A 35 3.67 -11.98 -7.49
CA LEU A 35 3.07 -12.71 -6.38
C LEU A 35 2.69 -14.15 -6.80
N LYS A 36 2.11 -14.32 -7.98
CA LYS A 36 1.76 -15.63 -8.52
C LYS A 36 2.99 -16.51 -8.76
N ILE A 37 4.05 -15.95 -9.33
CA ILE A 37 5.32 -16.67 -9.51
C ILE A 37 5.86 -17.10 -8.14
N PHE A 38 5.88 -16.17 -7.18
CA PHE A 38 6.37 -16.45 -5.83
C PHE A 38 5.53 -17.51 -5.11
N TYR A 39 4.21 -17.45 -5.25
CA TYR A 39 3.30 -18.48 -4.74
C TYR A 39 3.65 -19.88 -5.25
N HIS A 40 3.88 -20.04 -6.56
CA HIS A 40 4.26 -21.31 -7.12
C HIS A 40 5.65 -21.78 -6.66
N LEU A 41 6.60 -20.85 -6.48
CA LEU A 41 7.93 -21.16 -5.94
C LEU A 41 7.89 -21.64 -4.49
N CYS A 42 6.90 -21.19 -3.71
CA CYS A 42 6.67 -21.61 -2.33
C CYS A 42 5.80 -22.86 -2.19
N GLY A 43 5.51 -23.57 -3.28
CA GLY A 43 4.79 -24.85 -3.27
C GLY A 43 3.27 -24.75 -3.43
N GLY A 44 2.71 -23.56 -3.67
CA GLY A 44 1.29 -23.40 -4.03
C GLY A 44 0.27 -23.65 -2.90
N GLY A 45 0.72 -23.72 -1.65
CA GLY A 45 -0.16 -23.99 -0.49
C GLY A 45 -0.88 -22.76 0.05
N THR A 46 -1.74 -22.96 1.05
CA THR A 46 -2.54 -21.92 1.75
C THR A 46 -1.75 -21.09 2.77
N HIS A 47 -0.43 -21.24 2.81
CA HIS A 47 0.41 -20.58 3.82
C HIS A 47 0.56 -19.07 3.57
N PHE A 48 -0.23 -18.27 4.24
CA PHE A 48 -0.20 -16.79 4.15
C PHE A 48 1.15 -16.17 4.49
N TRP A 49 1.91 -16.76 5.41
CA TRP A 49 3.25 -16.27 5.75
C TRP A 49 4.20 -16.25 4.53
N ALA A 50 4.07 -17.24 3.63
CA ALA A 50 4.89 -17.29 2.43
C ALA A 50 4.64 -16.11 1.50
N LEU A 51 3.40 -15.64 1.40
CA LEU A 51 3.04 -14.48 0.59
C LEU A 51 3.53 -13.17 1.22
N LYS A 52 3.40 -13.02 2.54
CA LYS A 52 3.97 -11.89 3.29
C LYS A 52 5.49 -11.82 3.11
N LEU A 53 6.17 -12.96 3.02
CA LEU A 53 7.61 -13.06 2.81
C LEU A 53 8.08 -12.32 1.56
N MET A 54 7.29 -12.26 0.49
CA MET A 54 7.64 -11.48 -0.70
C MET A 54 7.82 -9.99 -0.37
N SER A 55 6.88 -9.39 0.39
CA SER A 55 6.99 -8.00 0.83
C SER A 55 8.22 -7.80 1.73
N VAL A 56 8.47 -8.73 2.65
CA VAL A 56 9.66 -8.70 3.53
C VAL A 56 10.96 -8.75 2.72
N LEU A 57 11.04 -9.59 1.68
CA LEU A 57 12.22 -9.68 0.81
C LEU A 57 12.48 -8.37 0.04
N PHE A 58 11.44 -7.69 -0.45
CA PHE A 58 11.60 -6.39 -1.09
C PHE A 58 11.99 -5.30 -0.08
N MET A 59 11.46 -5.33 1.14
CA MET A 59 11.91 -4.46 2.23
C MET A 59 13.38 -4.72 2.60
N LEU A 60 13.81 -5.97 2.66
CA LEU A 60 15.22 -6.32 2.84
C LEU A 60 16.07 -5.79 1.68
N GLY A 61 15.60 -5.95 0.44
CA GLY A 61 16.24 -5.36 -0.75
C GLY A 61 16.39 -3.84 -0.63
N TYR A 62 15.35 -3.14 -0.17
CA TYR A 62 15.38 -1.72 0.11
C TYR A 62 16.42 -1.35 1.19
N MET A 63 16.50 -2.12 2.28
CA MET A 63 17.52 -1.93 3.31
C MET A 63 18.95 -2.17 2.77
N LEU A 64 19.11 -3.13 1.84
CA LEU A 64 20.39 -3.35 1.15
C LEU A 64 20.76 -2.19 0.22
N LEU A 65 19.78 -1.53 -0.43
CA LEU A 65 20.04 -0.25 -1.14
C LEU A 65 20.56 0.80 -0.17
N GLY A 66 19.98 0.93 1.02
CA GLY A 66 20.47 1.79 2.09
C GLY A 66 21.93 1.47 2.46
N LYS A 67 22.20 0.21 2.75
CA LYS A 67 23.53 -0.26 3.20
C LYS A 67 24.62 -0.06 2.15
N TYR A 68 24.36 -0.36 0.89
CA TYR A 68 25.41 -0.38 -0.14
C TYR A 68 25.34 0.83 -1.07
N TYR A 69 24.15 1.21 -1.52
CA TYR A 69 24.03 2.23 -2.55
C TYR A 69 24.02 3.64 -1.94
N VAL A 70 23.26 3.86 -0.85
CA VAL A 70 23.31 5.14 -0.13
C VAL A 70 24.71 5.37 0.46
N ALA A 71 25.35 4.35 1.04
CA ALA A 71 26.71 4.46 1.55
C ALA A 71 27.74 4.84 0.45
N LYS A 72 27.58 4.30 -0.76
CA LYS A 72 28.43 4.63 -1.93
C LYS A 72 28.21 6.07 -2.40
N LEU A 73 26.97 6.53 -2.44
CA LEU A 73 26.60 7.81 -3.05
C LEU A 73 26.76 9.01 -2.12
N PHE A 74 26.54 8.81 -0.83
CA PHE A 74 26.65 9.84 0.21
C PHE A 74 27.80 9.50 1.16
N ASP A 75 27.52 8.80 2.25
CA ASP A 75 28.52 8.26 3.16
C ASP A 75 27.93 7.15 4.05
N ARG A 76 28.78 6.52 4.89
CA ARG A 76 28.36 5.44 5.78
C ARG A 76 27.44 5.92 6.91
N LYS A 77 27.58 7.17 7.38
CA LYS A 77 26.73 7.70 8.46
C LYS A 77 25.31 7.92 7.95
N ILE A 78 25.17 8.59 6.78
CA ILE A 78 23.89 8.82 6.13
C ILE A 78 23.22 7.48 5.82
N SER A 79 23.96 6.48 5.34
CA SER A 79 23.46 5.12 5.13
C SER A 79 22.88 4.49 6.40
N VAL A 80 23.58 4.58 7.53
CA VAL A 80 23.09 4.06 8.81
C VAL A 80 21.83 4.80 9.25
N TYR A 81 21.80 6.11 9.13
CA TYR A 81 20.62 6.91 9.52
C TYR A 81 19.42 6.65 8.59
N PHE A 82 19.66 6.47 7.30
CA PHE A 82 18.63 6.05 6.35
C PHE A 82 17.95 4.75 6.77
N MET A 83 18.75 3.72 7.08
CA MET A 83 18.23 2.43 7.53
C MET A 83 17.53 2.55 8.90
N LEU A 84 18.11 3.32 9.83
CA LEU A 84 17.56 3.50 11.17
C LEU A 84 16.19 4.18 11.13
N PHE A 85 16.04 5.29 10.39
CA PHE A 85 14.74 5.95 10.24
C PHE A 85 13.73 5.07 9.49
N SER A 86 14.16 4.27 8.52
CA SER A 86 13.29 3.30 7.87
C SER A 86 12.77 2.22 8.82
N LEU A 87 13.59 1.79 9.79
CA LEU A 87 13.16 0.83 10.82
C LEU A 87 12.27 1.46 11.88
N LEU A 88 12.50 2.72 12.21
CA LEU A 88 11.75 3.43 13.26
C LEU A 88 10.47 4.09 12.76
N MET A 89 10.27 4.17 11.42
CA MET A 89 9.03 4.72 10.86
C MET A 89 7.96 3.62 10.81
N PRO A 90 6.88 3.76 11.57
CA PRO A 90 5.88 2.72 11.76
C PRO A 90 5.31 2.13 10.46
N ILE A 91 4.98 2.97 9.47
CA ILE A 91 4.42 2.55 8.19
C ILE A 91 5.26 1.47 7.45
N PHE A 92 6.58 1.40 7.70
CA PHE A 92 7.43 0.38 7.08
C PHE A 92 7.15 -1.01 7.62
N SER A 93 6.89 -1.16 8.92
CA SER A 93 6.53 -2.45 9.52
C SER A 93 5.17 -2.92 9.00
N VAL A 94 4.20 -2.03 8.95
CA VAL A 94 2.87 -2.30 8.39
C VAL A 94 2.97 -2.78 6.95
N GLN A 95 3.70 -2.06 6.09
CA GLN A 95 3.82 -2.43 4.68
C GLN A 95 4.73 -3.65 4.43
N ALA A 96 5.59 -4.01 5.37
CA ALA A 96 6.33 -5.26 5.32
C ALA A 96 5.43 -6.49 5.57
N GLY A 97 4.43 -6.36 6.45
CA GLY A 97 3.44 -7.40 6.75
C GLY A 97 2.33 -7.53 5.72
N ASN A 98 2.09 -6.52 4.90
CA ASN A 98 1.00 -6.50 3.92
C ASN A 98 1.36 -7.23 2.62
N VAL A 99 0.43 -8.07 2.13
CA VAL A 99 0.51 -8.70 0.79
C VAL A 99 0.02 -7.70 -0.26
N ARG A 100 0.81 -6.62 -0.45
CA ARG A 100 0.48 -5.49 -1.32
C ARG A 100 1.72 -5.01 -2.09
N MET A 101 1.48 -4.32 -3.17
CA MET A 101 2.50 -3.81 -4.09
C MET A 101 3.44 -2.75 -3.50
N TYR A 102 3.15 -2.20 -2.32
CA TYR A 102 3.85 -1.03 -1.78
C TYR A 102 5.33 -1.27 -1.49
N ALA A 103 5.70 -2.41 -0.90
CA ALA A 103 7.09 -2.76 -0.63
C ALA A 103 7.90 -2.90 -1.93
N VAL A 104 7.30 -3.49 -2.96
CA VAL A 104 7.91 -3.65 -4.30
C VAL A 104 8.12 -2.28 -4.95
N ALA A 105 7.09 -1.43 -4.92
CA ALA A 105 7.15 -0.08 -5.48
C ALA A 105 8.16 0.81 -4.75
N LEU A 106 8.24 0.75 -3.42
CA LEU A 106 9.25 1.42 -2.60
C LEU A 106 10.68 1.06 -3.04
N PHE A 107 10.94 -0.25 -3.18
CA PHE A 107 12.25 -0.73 -3.62
C PHE A 107 12.64 -0.15 -4.99
N PHE A 108 11.77 -0.30 -5.99
CA PHE A 108 12.06 0.14 -7.34
C PHE A 108 12.14 1.66 -7.47
N LEU A 109 11.27 2.43 -6.81
CA LEU A 109 11.32 3.88 -6.86
C LEU A 109 12.57 4.44 -6.15
N THR A 110 12.94 3.85 -5.01
CA THR A 110 14.20 4.21 -4.33
C THR A 110 15.41 3.91 -5.21
N LEU A 111 15.43 2.74 -5.87
CA LEU A 111 16.48 2.38 -6.82
C LEU A 111 16.52 3.34 -8.02
N THR A 112 15.35 3.78 -8.52
CA THR A 112 15.25 4.80 -9.57
C THR A 112 15.93 6.10 -9.14
N GLY A 113 15.60 6.63 -7.97
CA GLY A 113 16.21 7.86 -7.46
C GLY A 113 17.72 7.75 -7.23
N LEU A 114 18.17 6.67 -6.60
CA LEU A 114 19.60 6.45 -6.34
C LEU A 114 20.39 6.25 -7.63
N SER A 115 19.85 5.51 -8.61
CA SER A 115 20.51 5.31 -9.91
C SER A 115 20.56 6.59 -10.74
N ALA A 116 19.55 7.44 -10.69
CA ALA A 116 19.58 8.77 -11.32
C ALA A 116 20.69 9.64 -10.74
N TYR A 117 20.85 9.65 -9.42
CA TYR A 117 21.95 10.39 -8.78
C TYR A 117 23.32 9.80 -9.12
N ASP A 118 23.46 8.47 -9.19
CA ASP A 118 24.71 7.82 -9.64
C ASP A 118 25.05 8.17 -11.11
N ILE A 119 24.04 8.26 -12.00
CA ILE A 119 24.17 8.73 -13.38
C ILE A 119 24.60 10.20 -13.41
N PHE A 120 23.98 11.04 -12.57
CA PHE A 120 24.31 12.47 -12.52
C PHE A 120 25.78 12.70 -12.15
N ARG A 121 26.33 11.86 -11.24
CA ARG A 121 27.76 11.91 -10.85
C ARG A 121 28.68 11.41 -11.96
N GLU A 122 28.35 10.27 -12.55
CA GLU A 122 29.16 9.60 -13.56
C GLU A 122 28.28 8.73 -14.46
N PRO A 123 27.92 9.19 -15.67
CA PRO A 123 27.03 8.45 -16.56
C PRO A 123 27.73 7.25 -17.17
N THR A 124 27.13 6.07 -17.05
CA THR A 124 27.55 4.85 -17.76
C THR A 124 26.34 4.12 -18.32
N ARG A 125 26.55 3.33 -19.39
CA ARG A 125 25.47 2.52 -19.99
C ARG A 125 24.81 1.58 -18.99
N LYS A 126 25.60 0.97 -18.10
CA LYS A 126 25.09 0.05 -17.07
C LYS A 126 24.14 0.77 -16.10
N LYS A 127 24.48 1.97 -15.65
CA LYS A 127 23.66 2.77 -14.74
C LYS A 127 22.33 3.18 -15.41
N TRP A 128 22.35 3.57 -16.68
CA TRP A 128 21.14 3.86 -17.45
C TRP A 128 20.23 2.64 -17.59
N ILE A 129 20.79 1.44 -17.78
CA ILE A 129 20.01 0.19 -17.82
C ILE A 129 19.34 -0.06 -16.46
N VAL A 130 20.09 0.08 -15.35
CA VAL A 130 19.52 -0.06 -13.99
C VAL A 130 18.41 0.95 -13.77
N PHE A 131 18.61 2.20 -14.14
CA PHE A 131 17.61 3.25 -14.06
C PHE A 131 16.33 2.92 -14.84
N CYS A 132 16.47 2.44 -16.10
CA CYS A 132 15.33 2.01 -16.91
C CYS A 132 14.57 0.85 -16.27
N ILE A 133 15.27 -0.21 -15.83
CA ILE A 133 14.65 -1.38 -15.21
C ILE A 133 13.93 -0.98 -13.93
N ALA A 134 14.55 -0.17 -13.08
CA ALA A 134 13.94 0.32 -11.86
C ALA A 134 12.69 1.15 -12.14
N SER A 135 12.75 2.07 -13.11
CA SER A 135 11.60 2.88 -13.51
C SER A 135 10.46 2.04 -14.08
N ILE A 136 10.76 1.05 -14.92
CA ILE A 136 9.74 0.10 -15.45
C ILE A 136 9.10 -0.67 -14.30
N GLY A 137 9.88 -1.21 -13.37
CA GLY A 137 9.36 -1.89 -12.17
C GLY A 137 8.43 -0.99 -11.38
N THR A 138 8.80 0.29 -11.18
CA THR A 138 7.98 1.26 -10.44
C THR A 138 6.64 1.53 -11.13
N VAL A 139 6.63 1.88 -12.42
CA VAL A 139 5.41 2.29 -13.14
C VAL A 139 4.41 1.15 -13.29
N TYR A 140 4.88 -0.10 -13.30
CA TYR A 140 4.03 -1.28 -13.35
C TYR A 140 3.56 -1.80 -11.98
N CYS A 141 4.01 -1.20 -10.86
CA CYS A 141 3.55 -1.60 -9.53
C CYS A 141 2.21 -0.97 -9.15
N HIS A 142 2.07 0.35 -9.32
CA HIS A 142 0.93 1.10 -8.80
C HIS A 142 0.74 2.43 -9.54
N THR A 143 -0.51 2.87 -9.71
CA THR A 143 -0.84 4.12 -10.43
C THR A 143 -0.19 5.35 -9.80
N PHE A 144 -0.17 5.47 -8.47
CA PHE A 144 0.54 6.58 -7.82
C PHE A 144 2.06 6.46 -7.89
N ALA A 145 2.62 5.25 -7.99
CA ALA A 145 4.04 5.08 -8.26
C ALA A 145 4.41 5.50 -9.70
N LEU A 146 3.50 5.33 -10.67
CA LEU A 146 3.63 5.92 -12.01
C LEU A 146 3.69 7.45 -11.93
N ILE A 147 2.77 8.09 -11.19
CA ILE A 147 2.76 9.56 -10.98
C ILE A 147 4.06 10.00 -10.32
N GLN A 148 4.53 9.32 -9.27
CA GLN A 148 5.80 9.62 -8.60
C GLN A 148 7.00 9.51 -9.56
N THR A 149 7.02 8.47 -10.38
CA THR A 149 8.08 8.30 -11.39
C THR A 149 8.08 9.44 -12.40
N PHE A 150 6.90 9.83 -12.90
CA PHE A 150 6.76 10.96 -13.82
C PHE A 150 7.24 12.27 -13.19
N LEU A 151 6.83 12.60 -11.98
CA LEU A 151 7.26 13.78 -11.25
C LEU A 151 8.78 13.76 -10.99
N PHE A 152 9.33 12.60 -10.65
CA PHE A 152 10.78 12.43 -10.50
C PHE A 152 11.53 12.70 -11.81
N TYR A 153 11.03 12.17 -12.94
CA TYR A 153 11.63 12.46 -14.25
C TYR A 153 11.60 13.95 -14.58
N LEU A 154 10.48 14.65 -14.33
CA LEU A 154 10.39 16.09 -14.52
C LEU A 154 11.42 16.87 -13.70
N LEU A 155 11.53 16.55 -12.40
CA LEU A 155 12.50 17.20 -11.53
C LEU A 155 13.94 16.86 -11.92
N PHE A 156 14.23 15.62 -12.28
CA PHE A 156 15.56 15.20 -12.74
C PHE A 156 15.94 15.91 -14.03
N PHE A 157 15.00 16.07 -14.97
CA PHE A 157 15.25 16.84 -16.20
C PHE A 157 15.54 18.31 -15.89
N ALA A 158 14.77 18.93 -15.02
CA ALA A 158 15.03 20.30 -14.59
C ALA A 158 16.44 20.46 -14.02
N VAL A 159 16.90 19.51 -13.19
CA VAL A 159 18.26 19.51 -12.65
C VAL A 159 19.32 19.35 -13.76
N ILE A 160 19.10 18.46 -14.74
CA ILE A 160 20.01 18.30 -15.88
C ILE A 160 20.18 19.66 -16.61
N LEU A 161 19.07 20.39 -16.80
CA LEU A 161 19.12 21.71 -17.47
C LEU A 161 19.80 22.78 -16.60
N ILE A 162 19.42 22.90 -15.33
CA ILE A 162 19.95 23.90 -14.40
C ILE A 162 21.45 23.69 -14.19
N CYS A 163 21.88 22.44 -14.05
CA CYS A 163 23.31 22.10 -13.88
C CYS A 163 24.10 22.00 -15.20
N HIS A 164 23.46 22.33 -16.32
CA HIS A 164 24.06 22.31 -17.66
C HIS A 164 24.70 20.96 -18.06
N LYS A 165 24.15 19.83 -17.55
CA LYS A 165 24.61 18.46 -17.81
C LYS A 165 24.11 17.93 -19.16
N LYS A 166 24.50 18.59 -20.26
CA LYS A 166 24.02 18.27 -21.63
C LYS A 166 24.30 16.84 -22.04
N GLU A 167 25.40 16.27 -21.55
CA GLU A 167 25.81 14.87 -21.79
C GLU A 167 24.78 13.84 -21.31
N LEU A 168 23.91 14.21 -20.35
CA LEU A 168 22.86 13.33 -19.81
C LEU A 168 21.57 13.34 -20.65
N ILE A 169 21.36 14.39 -21.47
CA ILE A 169 20.08 14.61 -22.19
C ILE A 169 19.73 13.41 -23.08
N LYS A 170 20.69 12.90 -23.85
CA LYS A 170 20.45 11.75 -24.74
C LYS A 170 20.03 10.50 -23.95
N GLY A 171 20.74 10.18 -22.88
CA GLY A 171 20.42 9.02 -22.02
C GLY A 171 19.07 9.20 -21.33
N TYR A 172 18.75 10.40 -20.87
CA TYR A 172 17.49 10.74 -20.26
C TYR A 172 16.31 10.47 -21.22
N PHE A 173 16.34 11.00 -22.45
CA PHE A 173 15.27 10.78 -23.42
C PHE A 173 15.17 9.33 -23.87
N ILE A 174 16.29 8.63 -24.08
CA ILE A 174 16.27 7.20 -24.41
C ILE A 174 15.62 6.42 -23.27
N SER A 175 15.98 6.68 -22.01
CA SER A 175 15.37 5.97 -20.87
C SER A 175 13.88 6.29 -20.70
N GLY A 176 13.49 7.57 -20.79
CA GLY A 176 12.09 7.98 -20.72
C GLY A 176 11.24 7.35 -21.83
N PHE A 177 11.74 7.38 -23.07
CA PHE A 177 11.08 6.74 -24.20
C PHE A 177 10.96 5.22 -24.02
N THR A 178 12.01 4.56 -23.54
CA THR A 178 12.00 3.12 -23.26
C THR A 178 10.95 2.77 -22.22
N VAL A 179 10.89 3.51 -21.10
CA VAL A 179 9.89 3.30 -20.06
C VAL A 179 8.47 3.52 -20.60
N ALA A 180 8.25 4.61 -21.34
CA ALA A 180 6.97 4.92 -21.95
C ALA A 180 6.54 3.85 -22.98
N LEU A 181 7.45 3.38 -23.81
CA LEU A 181 7.19 2.34 -24.79
C LEU A 181 6.82 1.00 -24.13
N VAL A 182 7.59 0.60 -23.11
CA VAL A 182 7.29 -0.65 -22.37
C VAL A 182 5.99 -0.55 -21.62
N PHE A 183 5.63 0.62 -21.06
CA PHE A 183 4.38 0.82 -20.33
C PHE A 183 3.17 1.05 -21.27
N SER A 184 3.37 1.42 -22.53
CA SER A 184 2.30 1.81 -23.45
C SER A 184 1.17 0.78 -23.62
N PRO A 185 1.40 -0.55 -23.61
CA PRO A 185 0.30 -1.52 -23.68
C PRO A 185 -0.64 -1.44 -22.47
N TRP A 186 -0.10 -1.14 -21.28
CA TRP A 186 -0.88 -1.01 -20.06
C TRP A 186 -1.46 0.41 -19.87
N LEU A 187 -0.90 1.41 -20.51
CA LEU A 187 -1.40 2.79 -20.46
C LEU A 187 -2.86 2.89 -20.91
N ALA A 188 -3.24 2.18 -21.98
CA ALA A 188 -4.62 2.14 -22.44
C ALA A 188 -5.58 1.55 -21.39
N VAL A 189 -5.13 0.52 -20.66
CA VAL A 189 -5.86 -0.08 -19.54
C VAL A 189 -6.00 0.92 -18.40
N THR A 190 -4.91 1.57 -18.01
CA THR A 190 -4.90 2.58 -16.94
C THR A 190 -5.82 3.77 -17.25
N ILE A 191 -5.83 4.25 -18.49
CA ILE A 191 -6.78 5.31 -18.93
C ILE A 191 -8.22 4.81 -18.81
N ARG A 192 -8.50 3.58 -19.25
CA ARG A 192 -9.83 3.00 -19.13
C ARG A 192 -10.26 2.87 -17.65
N GLN A 193 -9.39 2.35 -16.78
CA GLN A 193 -9.61 2.25 -15.32
C GLN A 193 -9.97 3.63 -14.75
N PHE A 194 -9.18 4.65 -15.08
CA PHE A 194 -9.42 6.02 -14.63
C PHE A 194 -10.77 6.57 -15.10
N VAL A 195 -11.12 6.38 -16.39
CA VAL A 195 -12.39 6.84 -16.95
C VAL A 195 -13.59 6.12 -16.33
N LEU A 196 -13.46 4.81 -16.06
CA LEU A 196 -14.50 4.04 -15.39
C LEU A 196 -14.70 4.54 -13.96
N ARG A 197 -13.62 4.76 -13.22
CA ARG A 197 -13.67 5.29 -11.84
C ARG A 197 -14.34 6.67 -11.77
N MET A 198 -14.12 7.53 -12.77
CA MET A 198 -14.78 8.83 -12.85
C MET A 198 -16.29 8.75 -13.13
N ARG A 199 -16.75 7.67 -13.78
CA ARG A 199 -18.17 7.51 -14.16
C ARG A 199 -19.02 6.86 -13.08
N TYR A 200 -18.39 6.06 -12.24
CA TYR A 200 -19.05 5.36 -11.14
C TYR A 200 -18.79 6.13 -9.86
N ASP A 201 -19.71 7.02 -9.53
CA ASP A 201 -19.82 7.59 -8.21
C ASP A 201 -20.40 6.47 -7.32
N ASP A 202 -19.60 5.94 -6.43
CA ASP A 202 -20.02 4.92 -5.44
C ASP A 202 -20.79 5.54 -4.27
N GLY A 203 -21.27 6.79 -4.43
CA GLY A 203 -21.98 7.53 -3.39
C GLY A 203 -21.07 8.02 -2.27
N SER A 204 -19.77 7.72 -2.33
CA SER A 204 -18.79 8.41 -1.48
C SER A 204 -18.66 9.84 -1.97
N THR A 205 -19.48 10.74 -1.44
CA THR A 205 -19.34 12.17 -1.67
C THR A 205 -17.90 12.54 -1.37
N ALA A 206 -17.21 13.05 -2.40
CA ALA A 206 -15.88 13.60 -2.24
C ALA A 206 -15.94 14.70 -1.17
N GLU A 207 -15.74 14.34 0.08
CA GLU A 207 -15.44 15.36 1.07
C GLU A 207 -14.16 16.02 0.59
N LEU A 208 -14.30 17.30 0.22
CA LEU A 208 -13.17 18.17 -0.11
C LEU A 208 -12.04 17.85 0.84
N ALA A 209 -10.82 17.76 0.31
CA ALA A 209 -9.60 17.57 1.11
C ALA A 209 -9.54 18.68 2.16
N THR A 210 -10.17 18.42 3.29
CA THR A 210 -10.23 19.32 4.43
C THR A 210 -8.93 19.20 5.22
N LEU A 211 -8.67 20.13 6.11
CA LEU A 211 -7.55 20.02 7.05
C LEU A 211 -7.61 18.67 7.81
N TYR A 212 -8.82 18.14 8.02
CA TYR A 212 -9.07 16.86 8.65
C TYR A 212 -8.52 15.68 7.81
N SER A 213 -8.76 15.66 6.49
CA SER A 213 -8.21 14.62 5.62
C SER A 213 -6.67 14.67 5.53
N VAL A 214 -6.07 15.87 5.59
CA VAL A 214 -4.60 16.01 5.69
C VAL A 214 -4.09 15.44 7.01
N MET A 215 -4.80 15.68 8.11
CA MET A 215 -4.46 15.10 9.42
C MET A 215 -4.62 13.57 9.42
N ASP A 216 -5.63 13.01 8.76
CA ASP A 216 -5.80 11.58 8.61
C ASP A 216 -4.67 10.95 7.78
N TYR A 217 -4.21 11.60 6.73
CA TYR A 217 -3.01 11.14 6.00
C TYR A 217 -1.75 11.14 6.89
N CYS A 218 -1.57 12.18 7.70
CA CYS A 218 -0.48 12.20 8.67
C CYS A 218 -0.63 11.09 9.72
N LYS A 219 -1.85 10.79 10.14
CA LYS A 219 -2.17 9.71 11.05
C LYS A 219 -1.76 8.35 10.48
N GLU A 220 -2.10 8.02 9.25
CA GLU A 220 -1.67 6.77 8.60
C GLU A 220 -0.14 6.58 8.59
N TRP A 221 0.63 7.66 8.67
CA TRP A 221 2.09 7.57 8.67
C TRP A 221 2.70 7.42 10.07
N PHE A 222 2.06 7.98 11.09
CA PHE A 222 2.61 8.10 12.44
C PHE A 222 1.86 7.31 13.50
N SER A 223 0.67 6.82 13.23
CA SER A 223 -0.09 6.04 14.21
C SER A 223 -0.99 5.00 13.56
N ALA A 224 -1.19 3.87 14.25
CA ALA A 224 -2.33 3.02 14.03
C ALA A 224 -3.59 3.61 14.71
N VAL A 225 -4.73 3.07 14.40
CA VAL A 225 -6.08 3.64 14.51
C VAL A 225 -6.50 4.14 15.90
N GLU A 226 -5.92 3.71 17.02
CA GLU A 226 -6.52 3.92 18.34
C GLU A 226 -5.65 4.61 19.42
N THR A 227 -4.44 5.05 19.10
CA THR A 227 -3.63 5.78 20.10
C THR A 227 -4.14 7.21 20.31
N PRO A 228 -3.81 7.87 21.45
CA PRO A 228 -4.12 9.28 21.68
C PRO A 228 -3.43 10.13 20.59
N ILE A 229 -4.15 10.26 19.52
CA ILE A 229 -3.75 10.64 18.16
C ILE A 229 -3.03 11.97 18.13
N GLY A 230 -3.48 12.94 18.92
CA GLY A 230 -2.96 14.30 18.88
C GLY A 230 -1.47 14.40 19.24
N ILE A 231 -1.02 13.69 20.27
CA ILE A 231 0.35 13.80 20.77
C ILE A 231 1.34 13.14 19.81
N VAL A 232 1.02 11.95 19.29
CA VAL A 232 1.92 11.21 18.37
C VAL A 232 2.05 11.96 17.05
N VAL A 233 0.95 12.49 16.52
CA VAL A 233 0.97 13.31 15.30
C VAL A 233 1.79 14.58 15.50
N LEU A 234 1.60 15.29 16.62
CA LEU A 234 2.37 16.52 16.92
C LEU A 234 3.86 16.24 17.08
N LEU A 235 4.24 15.15 17.79
CA LEU A 235 5.63 14.73 17.92
C LEU A 235 6.23 14.32 16.58
N GLY A 236 5.50 13.59 15.77
CA GLY A 236 5.91 13.20 14.41
C GLY A 236 6.11 14.43 13.51
N MET A 237 5.17 15.37 13.53
CA MET A 237 5.31 16.63 12.77
C MET A 237 6.51 17.46 13.24
N ALA A 238 6.72 17.59 14.56
CA ALA A 238 7.88 18.29 15.11
C ALA A 238 9.19 17.62 14.68
N LEU A 239 9.25 16.29 14.73
CA LEU A 239 10.39 15.51 14.24
C LEU A 239 10.66 15.79 12.75
N CYS A 240 9.62 15.75 11.91
CA CYS A 240 9.72 16.04 10.48
C CYS A 240 10.25 17.46 10.21
N LEU A 241 9.76 18.45 10.93
CA LEU A 241 10.20 19.85 10.77
C LEU A 241 11.66 20.03 11.16
N VAL A 242 12.09 19.48 12.30
CA VAL A 242 13.47 19.56 12.77
C VAL A 242 14.43 18.85 11.82
N LEU A 243 14.10 17.65 11.37
CA LEU A 243 14.93 16.91 10.42
C LEU A 243 14.97 17.62 9.05
N SER A 244 13.86 18.19 8.60
CA SER A 244 13.82 18.96 7.34
C SER A 244 14.66 20.24 7.43
N TYR A 245 14.67 20.92 8.57
CA TYR A 245 15.58 22.06 8.78
C TYR A 245 17.04 21.64 8.62
N GLY A 246 17.45 20.55 9.27
CA GLY A 246 18.80 19.99 9.13
C GLY A 246 19.11 19.59 7.70
N ALA A 247 18.15 18.99 6.97
CA ALA A 247 18.34 18.58 5.58
C ALA A 247 18.53 19.77 4.64
N VAL A 248 17.77 20.86 4.81
CA VAL A 248 17.99 22.10 4.05
C VAL A 248 19.39 22.67 4.28
N ASP A 249 19.82 22.69 5.54
CA ASP A 249 21.19 23.16 5.89
C ASP A 249 22.25 22.25 5.27
N TRP A 250 22.08 20.93 5.34
CA TRP A 250 22.97 19.97 4.69
C TRP A 250 23.09 20.20 3.17
N VAL A 251 21.95 20.39 2.48
CA VAL A 251 21.92 20.66 1.02
C VAL A 251 22.68 21.92 0.69
N ARG A 252 22.52 22.99 1.50
CA ARG A 252 23.23 24.27 1.31
C ARG A 252 24.73 24.11 1.50
N GLN A 253 25.17 23.43 2.57
CA GLN A 253 26.60 23.29 2.87
C GLN A 253 27.32 22.34 1.93
N ASN A 254 26.65 21.27 1.48
CA ASN A 254 27.26 20.28 0.59
C ASN A 254 27.06 20.57 -0.90
N HIS A 255 26.28 21.61 -1.24
CA HIS A 255 25.90 21.94 -2.63
C HIS A 255 25.32 20.73 -3.38
N ASN A 256 24.63 19.84 -2.68
CA ASN A 256 24.09 18.60 -3.21
C ASN A 256 22.56 18.61 -3.14
N ILE A 257 21.91 18.87 -4.27
CA ILE A 257 20.47 19.02 -4.39
C ILE A 257 19.71 17.66 -4.45
N ALA A 258 20.41 16.51 -4.59
CA ALA A 258 19.78 15.22 -4.82
C ALA A 258 18.75 14.83 -3.74
N PRO A 259 18.99 14.97 -2.41
CA PRO A 259 17.99 14.70 -1.40
C PRO A 259 16.77 15.62 -1.51
N ALA A 260 16.96 16.90 -1.91
CA ALA A 260 15.86 17.85 -2.07
C ALA A 260 14.96 17.49 -3.26
N ILE A 261 15.54 17.01 -4.37
CA ILE A 261 14.78 16.50 -5.53
C ILE A 261 13.98 15.26 -5.15
N ALA A 262 14.59 14.33 -4.43
CA ALA A 262 13.93 13.14 -3.94
C ALA A 262 12.74 13.50 -3.04
N PHE A 263 12.95 14.32 -2.02
CA PHE A 263 11.90 14.79 -1.13
C PHE A 263 10.83 15.62 -1.86
N GLY A 264 11.23 16.48 -2.79
CA GLY A 264 10.33 17.27 -3.63
C GLY A 264 9.41 16.40 -4.49
N THR A 265 9.90 15.26 -5.00
CA THR A 265 9.06 14.27 -5.70
C THR A 265 7.95 13.75 -4.79
N PHE A 266 8.30 13.35 -3.56
CA PHE A 266 7.33 12.88 -2.59
C PHE A 266 6.30 13.97 -2.24
N ALA A 267 6.74 15.18 -1.92
CA ALA A 267 5.87 16.30 -1.58
C ALA A 267 4.91 16.67 -2.73
N LEU A 268 5.43 16.73 -3.96
CA LEU A 268 4.60 16.99 -5.15
C LEU A 268 3.58 15.87 -5.38
N THR A 269 3.91 14.62 -5.07
CA THR A 269 2.94 13.51 -5.16
C THR A 269 1.75 13.72 -4.23
N GLY A 270 2.00 14.15 -2.99
CA GLY A 270 0.93 14.50 -2.05
C GLY A 270 0.05 15.64 -2.57
N ILE A 271 0.67 16.69 -3.13
CA ILE A 271 -0.06 17.82 -3.73
C ILE A 271 -0.90 17.37 -4.93
N VAL A 272 -0.31 16.62 -5.87
CA VAL A 272 -1.01 16.12 -7.06
C VAL A 272 -2.13 15.15 -6.66
N GLY A 273 -1.87 14.25 -5.72
CA GLY A 273 -2.87 13.32 -5.19
C GLY A 273 -4.04 14.05 -4.53
N GLY A 274 -3.75 15.06 -3.71
CA GLY A 274 -4.77 15.92 -3.09
C GLY A 274 -5.59 16.71 -4.13
N VAL A 275 -4.93 17.26 -5.16
CA VAL A 275 -5.64 17.98 -6.25
C VAL A 275 -6.54 17.02 -7.04
N ILE A 276 -6.07 15.83 -7.38
CA ILE A 276 -6.88 14.81 -8.07
C ILE A 276 -8.07 14.41 -7.19
N SER A 277 -7.85 14.17 -5.91
CA SER A 277 -8.94 13.83 -4.97
C SER A 277 -9.97 14.94 -4.83
N ALA A 278 -9.54 16.19 -4.82
CA ALA A 278 -10.44 17.34 -4.69
C ALA A 278 -11.20 17.69 -5.97
N THR A 279 -10.68 17.34 -7.15
CA THR A 279 -11.23 17.79 -8.45
C THR A 279 -11.88 16.70 -9.28
N VAL A 280 -11.49 15.45 -9.07
CA VAL A 280 -11.91 14.32 -9.91
C VAL A 280 -12.74 13.31 -9.11
N ASN A 281 -12.16 12.71 -8.10
CA ASN A 281 -12.80 11.75 -7.20
C ASN A 281 -11.91 11.53 -5.99
N ASN A 282 -12.48 11.28 -4.81
CA ASN A 282 -11.72 11.00 -3.60
C ASN A 282 -10.98 9.65 -3.72
N CYS A 283 -9.79 9.68 -4.30
CA CYS A 283 -9.02 8.48 -4.65
C CYS A 283 -7.62 8.42 -4.04
N PHE A 284 -7.16 9.48 -3.36
CA PHE A 284 -5.83 9.51 -2.75
C PHE A 284 -5.90 9.12 -1.28
N MET A 285 -5.13 8.11 -0.92
CA MET A 285 -4.91 7.67 0.47
C MET A 285 -3.44 7.82 0.83
N GLY A 286 -3.12 8.06 2.10
CA GLY A 286 -1.74 8.26 2.58
C GLY A 286 -0.80 7.12 2.16
N ARG A 287 -1.26 5.88 2.20
CA ARG A 287 -0.50 4.69 1.77
C ARG A 287 -0.08 4.71 0.30
N TYR A 288 -0.76 5.47 -0.57
CA TYR A 288 -0.40 5.58 -1.99
C TYR A 288 0.86 6.43 -2.21
N ALA A 289 1.24 7.26 -1.24
CA ALA A 289 2.51 7.98 -1.25
C ALA A 289 3.68 7.12 -0.78
N PHE A 290 3.43 5.97 -0.14
CA PHE A 290 4.44 5.11 0.47
C PHE A 290 5.62 4.71 -0.46
N PRO A 291 5.44 4.45 -1.77
CA PRO A 291 6.58 4.19 -2.65
C PRO A 291 7.68 5.26 -2.59
N GLY A 292 7.30 6.52 -2.36
CA GLY A 292 8.24 7.64 -2.21
C GLY A 292 8.88 7.78 -0.82
N MET A 293 8.52 6.95 0.16
CA MET A 293 9.06 7.07 1.52
C MET A 293 10.58 6.87 1.59
N GLY A 294 11.17 6.12 0.66
CA GLY A 294 12.62 6.02 0.56
C GLY A 294 13.31 7.38 0.33
N PHE A 295 12.64 8.29 -0.36
CA PHE A 295 13.11 9.67 -0.56
C PHE A 295 13.00 10.50 0.73
N VAL A 296 11.94 10.29 1.49
CA VAL A 296 11.75 10.93 2.81
C VAL A 296 12.81 10.43 3.79
N MET A 297 13.09 9.13 3.82
CA MET A 297 14.11 8.57 4.69
C MET A 297 15.51 9.10 4.36
N LEU A 298 15.81 9.29 3.07
CA LEU A 298 17.07 9.93 2.65
C LEU A 298 17.14 11.39 3.13
N TRP A 299 16.04 12.13 3.01
CA TRP A 299 15.93 13.51 3.50
C TRP A 299 16.15 13.61 5.00
N TYR A 300 15.54 12.71 5.78
CA TYR A 300 15.73 12.68 7.23
C TYR A 300 17.13 12.24 7.64
N ALA A 301 17.70 11.30 6.90
CA ALA A 301 19.07 10.83 7.17
C ALA A 301 20.12 11.95 7.02
N VAL A 302 20.04 12.74 5.93
CA VAL A 302 20.95 13.87 5.72
C VAL A 302 20.68 14.98 6.74
N GLY A 303 19.41 15.23 7.09
CA GLY A 303 19.03 16.22 8.10
C GLY A 303 19.57 15.87 9.49
N PHE A 304 19.42 14.62 9.89
CA PHE A 304 19.95 14.14 11.16
C PHE A 304 21.49 14.16 11.20
N ALA A 305 22.15 13.78 10.10
CA ALA A 305 23.60 13.89 9.97
C ALA A 305 24.06 15.33 10.21
N GLN A 306 23.43 16.31 9.57
CA GLN A 306 23.74 17.72 9.69
C GLN A 306 23.55 18.25 11.12
N ILE A 307 22.40 17.95 11.74
CA ILE A 307 22.13 18.38 13.12
C ILE A 307 23.18 17.81 14.08
N THR A 308 23.54 16.55 13.91
CA THR A 308 24.55 15.91 14.77
C THR A 308 25.97 16.36 14.49
N GLU A 309 26.30 16.87 13.32
CA GLU A 309 27.60 17.44 12.98
C GLU A 309 27.76 18.88 13.47
N ASN A 310 26.70 19.68 13.36
CA ASN A 310 26.70 21.08 13.81
C ASN A 310 26.69 21.20 15.33
N THR A 311 26.26 20.18 16.07
CA THR A 311 26.23 20.17 17.54
C THR A 311 27.47 19.49 18.11
N LYS A 312 28.01 20.01 19.21
CA LYS A 312 29.23 19.48 19.85
C LYS A 312 28.96 18.99 21.29
N GLY A 313 29.78 18.06 21.73
CA GLY A 313 29.83 17.61 23.13
C GLY A 313 28.50 17.03 23.64
N LYS A 314 28.03 17.51 24.80
CA LYS A 314 26.82 17.01 25.47
C LYS A 314 25.54 17.33 24.66
N SER A 315 25.48 18.50 24.02
CA SER A 315 24.32 18.89 23.20
C SER A 315 24.09 17.94 22.03
N ARG A 316 25.13 17.46 21.36
CA ARG A 316 25.01 16.47 20.31
C ARG A 316 24.33 15.18 20.78
N LYS A 317 24.73 14.67 21.95
CA LYS A 317 24.12 13.46 22.53
C LYS A 317 22.65 13.68 22.89
N ILE A 318 22.32 14.87 23.41
CA ILE A 318 20.92 15.22 23.77
C ILE A 318 20.04 15.29 22.52
N TRP A 319 20.49 15.98 21.47
CA TRP A 319 19.74 16.07 20.22
C TRP A 319 19.56 14.70 19.56
N ALA A 320 20.63 13.92 19.47
CA ALA A 320 20.57 12.58 18.90
C ALA A 320 19.61 11.67 19.70
N ALA A 321 19.73 11.67 21.03
CA ALA A 321 18.85 10.87 21.89
C ALA A 321 17.39 11.35 21.81
N GLY A 322 17.15 12.66 21.79
CA GLY A 322 15.80 13.23 21.67
C GLY A 322 15.11 12.84 20.35
N LEU A 323 15.79 13.06 19.23
CA LEU A 323 15.21 12.75 17.90
C LEU A 323 14.99 11.25 17.70
N LEU A 324 15.97 10.42 18.07
CA LEU A 324 15.84 8.95 17.98
C LEU A 324 14.84 8.41 19.00
N GLY A 325 14.80 8.99 20.21
CA GLY A 325 13.83 8.62 21.24
C GLY A 325 12.40 8.94 20.80
N THR A 326 12.16 10.09 20.16
CA THR A 326 10.85 10.44 19.62
C THR A 326 10.44 9.47 18.49
N ALA A 327 11.34 9.17 17.56
CA ALA A 327 11.05 8.22 16.48
C ALA A 327 10.78 6.81 17.04
N GLY A 328 11.59 6.38 18.03
CA GLY A 328 11.40 5.09 18.70
C GLY A 328 10.10 5.00 19.50
N LEU A 329 9.67 6.10 20.14
CA LEU A 329 8.40 6.17 20.84
C LEU A 329 7.22 6.05 19.86
N CYS A 330 7.26 6.79 18.74
CA CYS A 330 6.23 6.66 17.71
C CYS A 330 6.14 5.24 17.17
N PHE A 331 7.30 4.61 16.89
CA PHE A 331 7.35 3.21 16.46
C PHE A 331 6.76 2.26 17.51
N LEU A 332 7.12 2.41 18.77
CA LEU A 332 6.66 1.52 19.84
C LEU A 332 5.14 1.63 20.05
N LEU A 333 4.60 2.84 20.02
CA LEU A 333 3.16 3.08 20.17
C LEU A 333 2.38 2.46 19.03
N GLN A 334 2.84 2.58 17.82
CA GLN A 334 2.19 1.94 16.68
C GLN A 334 2.35 0.42 16.70
N TYR A 335 3.55 -0.07 16.98
CA TYR A 335 3.80 -1.51 17.03
C TYR A 335 2.91 -2.21 18.06
N THR A 336 2.74 -1.60 19.25
CA THR A 336 1.83 -2.15 20.27
C THR A 336 0.35 -2.10 19.84
N SER A 337 -0.05 -1.12 19.06
CA SER A 337 -1.39 -1.02 18.51
C SER A 337 -1.66 -2.08 17.41
N GLU A 338 -0.71 -2.25 16.49
CA GLU A 338 -0.80 -3.27 15.43
C GLU A 338 -0.82 -4.70 16.02
N ILE A 339 0.01 -4.98 17.03
CA ILE A 339 -0.01 -6.28 17.71
C ILE A 339 -1.37 -6.55 18.33
N ARG A 340 -2.00 -5.56 18.98
CA ARG A 340 -3.34 -5.74 19.57
C ARG A 340 -4.36 -6.10 18.51
N LEU A 341 -4.30 -5.47 17.32
CA LEU A 341 -5.21 -5.76 16.23
C LEU A 341 -4.97 -7.14 15.59
N GLU A 342 -3.71 -7.59 15.54
CA GLU A 342 -3.34 -8.88 14.93
C GLU A 342 -3.59 -10.08 15.86
N TYR A 343 -3.61 -9.85 17.19
CA TYR A 343 -3.92 -10.84 18.22
C TYR A 343 -5.34 -10.67 18.80
N ASP A 344 -6.24 -10.04 18.04
CA ASP A 344 -7.65 -10.03 18.39
C ASP A 344 -8.26 -11.43 18.15
N ASP A 345 -8.96 -11.96 19.15
CA ASP A 345 -9.56 -13.31 19.13
C ASP A 345 -10.71 -13.46 18.11
N GLY A 346 -11.00 -12.41 17.36
CA GLY A 346 -12.16 -12.38 16.45
C GLY A 346 -12.08 -13.38 15.31
N LEU A 347 -10.87 -13.58 14.72
CA LEU A 347 -10.72 -14.61 13.68
C LEU A 347 -10.88 -16.02 14.28
N GLU A 348 -10.30 -16.28 15.45
CA GLU A 348 -10.45 -17.54 16.16
C GLU A 348 -11.92 -17.78 16.56
N THR A 349 -12.63 -16.74 16.97
CA THR A 349 -14.06 -16.79 17.24
C THR A 349 -14.86 -17.20 16.00
N TYR A 350 -14.52 -16.63 14.85
CA TYR A 350 -15.14 -16.99 13.57
C TYR A 350 -14.80 -18.42 13.15
N GLU A 351 -13.52 -18.82 13.20
CA GLU A 351 -13.08 -20.17 12.84
C GLU A 351 -13.75 -21.23 13.71
N ASN A 352 -13.81 -21.03 15.03
CA ASN A 352 -14.52 -21.92 15.95
C ASN A 352 -16.02 -22.01 15.62
N PHE A 353 -16.65 -20.89 15.26
CA PHE A 353 -18.06 -20.89 14.87
C PHE A 353 -18.28 -21.70 13.58
N VAL A 354 -17.41 -21.52 12.58
CA VAL A 354 -17.51 -22.28 11.33
C VAL A 354 -17.34 -23.78 11.60
N GLU A 355 -16.32 -24.17 12.38
CA GLU A 355 -16.07 -25.58 12.72
C GLU A 355 -17.23 -26.23 13.50
N GLU A 356 -17.91 -25.47 14.34
CA GLU A 356 -18.96 -26.00 15.20
C GLU A 356 -20.35 -26.04 14.53
N TYR A 357 -20.66 -25.03 13.69
CA TYR A 357 -22.02 -24.81 13.20
C TYR A 357 -22.20 -24.92 11.69
N MET A 358 -21.09 -24.90 10.89
CA MET A 358 -21.18 -24.92 9.43
C MET A 358 -20.64 -26.23 8.85
N THR A 359 -21.23 -26.66 7.75
CA THR A 359 -20.85 -27.85 6.98
C THR A 359 -20.59 -27.49 5.52
N GLU A 360 -19.98 -28.41 4.75
CA GLU A 360 -19.78 -28.23 3.31
C GLU A 360 -21.09 -28.09 2.51
N ASN A 361 -22.24 -28.43 3.12
CA ASN A 361 -23.57 -28.30 2.51
C ASN A 361 -24.26 -26.97 2.86
N ASP A 362 -23.57 -26.07 3.54
CA ASP A 362 -24.10 -24.75 3.91
C ASP A 362 -23.68 -23.68 2.90
N ALA A 363 -24.49 -22.61 2.80
CA ALA A 363 -24.14 -21.45 1.99
C ALA A 363 -23.99 -20.18 2.82
N ILE A 364 -22.96 -19.41 2.53
CA ILE A 364 -22.72 -18.09 3.10
C ILE A 364 -23.08 -17.03 2.08
N ILE A 365 -23.93 -16.10 2.46
CA ILE A 365 -24.47 -15.05 1.61
C ILE A 365 -24.04 -13.71 2.20
N GLY A 366 -23.79 -12.73 1.36
CA GLY A 366 -23.53 -11.37 1.84
C GLY A 366 -22.99 -10.44 0.77
N PRO A 367 -22.71 -9.19 1.13
CA PRO A 367 -22.05 -8.25 0.26
C PRO A 367 -20.69 -8.78 -0.22
N TYR A 368 -20.33 -8.45 -1.45
CA TYR A 368 -19.12 -8.94 -2.11
C TYR A 368 -17.84 -8.81 -1.26
N THR A 369 -17.66 -7.68 -0.62
CA THR A 369 -16.47 -7.41 0.21
C THR A 369 -16.36 -8.33 1.42
N HIS A 370 -17.48 -8.77 1.99
CA HIS A 370 -17.53 -9.60 3.19
C HIS A 370 -17.35 -11.08 2.85
N THR A 371 -18.03 -11.57 1.81
CA THR A 371 -17.92 -12.96 1.38
C THR A 371 -16.53 -13.30 0.88
N ILE A 372 -15.84 -12.39 0.19
CA ILE A 372 -14.44 -12.59 -0.24
C ILE A 372 -13.49 -12.74 0.94
N PHE A 373 -13.71 -11.96 1.98
CA PHE A 373 -12.89 -11.97 3.17
C PHE A 373 -12.84 -13.36 3.80
N LEU A 374 -14.00 -13.98 3.95
CA LEU A 374 -14.14 -15.28 4.60
C LEU A 374 -13.78 -16.45 3.70
N ASN A 375 -14.06 -16.36 2.40
CA ASN A 375 -13.70 -17.40 1.43
C ASN A 375 -12.20 -17.77 1.45
N VAL A 376 -11.35 -16.84 1.87
CA VAL A 376 -9.90 -17.09 1.97
C VAL A 376 -9.55 -18.07 3.08
N TYR A 377 -10.32 -18.07 4.17
CA TYR A 377 -10.10 -18.94 5.34
C TYR A 377 -10.78 -20.29 5.19
N HIS A 378 -12.01 -20.29 4.62
CA HIS A 378 -12.82 -21.48 4.43
C HIS A 378 -13.23 -21.66 2.96
N PRO A 379 -12.26 -21.98 2.07
CA PRO A 379 -12.54 -22.14 0.64
C PRO A 379 -13.38 -23.36 0.29
N GLU A 380 -13.61 -24.26 1.25
CA GLU A 380 -14.48 -25.46 1.16
C GLU A 380 -15.96 -25.13 1.20
N LEU A 381 -16.36 -23.97 1.80
CA LEU A 381 -17.75 -23.52 1.89
C LEU A 381 -18.23 -22.89 0.59
N HIS A 382 -19.55 -22.83 0.40
CA HIS A 382 -20.18 -22.15 -0.74
C HIS A 382 -20.53 -20.71 -0.42
N TYR A 383 -20.10 -19.78 -1.28
CA TYR A 383 -20.31 -18.36 -1.07
C TYR A 383 -21.16 -17.75 -2.18
N TYR A 384 -22.20 -17.02 -1.78
CA TYR A 384 -23.04 -16.22 -2.66
C TYR A 384 -22.87 -14.73 -2.35
N THR A 385 -22.63 -13.94 -3.38
CA THR A 385 -22.57 -12.49 -3.23
C THR A 385 -23.83 -11.85 -3.77
N ILE A 386 -24.39 -10.95 -2.98
CA ILE A 386 -25.45 -10.05 -3.43
C ILE A 386 -24.76 -9.00 -4.31
N ALA A 387 -24.96 -9.12 -5.62
CA ALA A 387 -24.14 -8.44 -6.61
C ALA A 387 -24.38 -6.93 -6.63
N TYR A 388 -23.34 -6.16 -6.37
CA TYR A 388 -23.16 -4.91 -7.11
C TYR A 388 -22.85 -5.27 -8.57
N LYS A 389 -23.63 -4.74 -9.51
CA LYS A 389 -23.57 -5.03 -10.97
C LYS A 389 -22.19 -4.87 -11.62
N LEU A 390 -21.21 -4.32 -10.94
CA LEU A 390 -19.86 -4.07 -11.45
C LEU A 390 -18.86 -5.21 -11.24
N TYR A 391 -19.08 -6.07 -10.28
CA TYR A 391 -18.11 -7.08 -9.85
C TYR A 391 -18.60 -8.51 -10.00
N SER A 392 -19.55 -8.75 -10.90
CA SER A 392 -20.07 -10.08 -11.23
C SER A 392 -19.02 -10.96 -11.93
N LEU A 393 -17.83 -11.06 -11.32
CA LEU A 393 -16.82 -12.01 -11.75
C LEU A 393 -16.98 -13.26 -10.88
N PRO A 394 -17.21 -14.43 -11.46
CA PRO A 394 -17.26 -15.67 -10.71
C PRO A 394 -15.88 -15.90 -10.08
N PHE A 395 -15.82 -15.81 -8.77
CA PHE A 395 -14.64 -16.20 -7.99
C PHE A 395 -14.62 -17.71 -7.80
N VAL A 396 -13.46 -18.25 -7.47
CA VAL A 396 -13.40 -19.63 -7.00
C VAL A 396 -14.29 -19.74 -5.77
N ASN A 397 -15.28 -20.62 -5.80
CA ASN A 397 -16.27 -20.86 -4.73
C ASN A 397 -17.16 -19.65 -4.32
N THR A 398 -17.22 -18.60 -5.14
CA THR A 398 -18.18 -17.49 -4.89
C THR A 398 -18.96 -17.22 -6.16
N GLU A 399 -20.28 -17.32 -6.08
CA GLU A 399 -21.21 -17.07 -7.18
C GLU A 399 -22.04 -15.80 -6.89
N ALA A 400 -22.48 -15.15 -7.97
CA ALA A 400 -23.45 -14.07 -7.82
C ALA A 400 -24.82 -14.68 -7.52
N LEU A 401 -25.49 -14.20 -6.48
CA LEU A 401 -26.86 -14.58 -6.21
C LEU A 401 -27.78 -13.92 -7.24
N SER A 402 -28.29 -14.72 -8.17
CA SER A 402 -29.17 -14.26 -9.23
C SER A 402 -30.64 -14.62 -9.01
N SER A 403 -30.89 -15.64 -8.18
CA SER A 403 -32.21 -16.11 -7.77
C SER A 403 -32.09 -16.83 -6.42
N TYR A 404 -33.05 -16.67 -5.54
CA TYR A 404 -33.08 -17.38 -4.27
C TYR A 404 -33.24 -18.90 -4.41
N SER A 405 -33.76 -19.39 -5.55
CA SER A 405 -33.80 -20.83 -5.84
C SER A 405 -32.42 -21.50 -5.89
N GLN A 406 -31.34 -20.72 -6.04
CA GLN A 406 -29.99 -21.25 -5.95
C GLN A 406 -29.65 -21.72 -4.52
N LEU A 407 -30.35 -21.20 -3.52
CA LEU A 407 -30.14 -21.48 -2.11
C LEU A 407 -30.93 -22.72 -1.62
N ASP A 408 -31.90 -23.18 -2.39
CA ASP A 408 -32.76 -24.34 -2.03
C ASP A 408 -31.94 -25.67 -1.96
N ALA A 409 -30.72 -25.70 -2.41
CA ALA A 409 -29.84 -26.88 -2.41
C ALA A 409 -29.05 -27.04 -1.11
N TYR A 410 -29.08 -26.06 -0.21
CA TYR A 410 -28.26 -26.04 0.99
C TYR A 410 -29.07 -26.31 2.25
N ASP A 411 -28.39 -26.92 3.21
CA ASP A 411 -29.03 -27.33 4.49
C ASP A 411 -29.25 -26.13 5.43
N ASN A 412 -28.24 -25.24 5.51
CA ASN A 412 -28.31 -24.00 6.26
C ASN A 412 -27.83 -22.81 5.43
N LEU A 413 -28.41 -21.66 5.72
CA LEU A 413 -28.09 -20.41 5.06
C LEU A 413 -27.60 -19.41 6.10
N TRP A 414 -26.44 -18.82 5.82
CA TRP A 414 -25.79 -17.86 6.69
C TRP A 414 -25.59 -16.54 5.94
N TYR A 415 -25.93 -15.44 6.58
CA TYR A 415 -25.71 -14.12 6.00
C TYR A 415 -24.64 -13.39 6.82
N ILE A 416 -23.64 -12.80 6.14
CA ILE A 416 -22.60 -12.02 6.79
C ILE A 416 -22.61 -10.57 6.31
N CYS A 417 -22.52 -9.65 7.27
CA CYS A 417 -22.37 -8.21 7.00
C CYS A 417 -21.51 -7.53 8.06
N PHE A 418 -21.24 -6.24 7.90
CA PHE A 418 -20.68 -5.43 8.97
C PHE A 418 -21.73 -5.20 10.07
N GLN A 419 -21.27 -5.03 11.29
CA GLN A 419 -22.14 -4.72 12.44
C GLN A 419 -23.03 -3.51 12.13
N GLY A 420 -24.32 -3.63 12.47
CA GLY A 420 -25.33 -2.64 12.12
C GLY A 420 -25.93 -2.76 10.70
N GLY A 421 -25.40 -3.67 9.87
CA GLY A 421 -26.06 -4.12 8.64
C GLY A 421 -27.07 -5.23 8.93
N TYR A 422 -28.01 -5.43 8.04
CA TYR A 422 -29.03 -6.47 8.10
C TYR A 422 -29.21 -7.07 6.71
N PRO A 423 -29.74 -8.31 6.58
CA PRO A 423 -30.04 -8.93 5.30
C PRO A 423 -31.32 -8.36 4.64
N ASN A 424 -31.44 -7.03 4.58
CA ASN A 424 -32.63 -6.30 4.11
C ASN A 424 -33.08 -6.73 2.70
N GLU A 425 -32.15 -7.16 1.84
CA GLU A 425 -32.48 -7.60 0.50
C GLU A 425 -33.19 -8.97 0.46
N MET A 426 -33.23 -9.66 1.59
CA MET A 426 -33.78 -11.02 1.72
C MET A 426 -35.04 -11.10 2.62
N GLU A 427 -35.45 -9.99 3.23
CA GLU A 427 -36.56 -9.94 4.18
C GLU A 427 -37.92 -10.44 3.64
N ASP A 428 -38.09 -10.33 2.31
CA ASP A 428 -39.34 -10.77 1.66
C ASP A 428 -39.47 -12.32 1.60
N GLU A 429 -38.36 -13.06 1.69
CA GLU A 429 -38.37 -14.54 1.58
C GLU A 429 -37.76 -15.24 2.78
N TYR A 430 -37.00 -14.55 3.63
CA TYR A 430 -36.30 -15.15 4.79
C TYR A 430 -36.51 -14.34 6.05
N SER A 431 -36.75 -15.05 7.15
CA SER A 431 -36.53 -14.52 8.51
C SER A 431 -35.04 -14.68 8.87
N TYR A 432 -34.54 -13.86 9.78
CA TYR A 432 -33.15 -13.93 10.19
C TYR A 432 -32.96 -13.73 11.69
N GLU A 433 -31.98 -14.43 12.23
CA GLU A 433 -31.56 -14.32 13.62
C GLU A 433 -30.04 -14.07 13.65
N GLN A 434 -29.61 -13.05 14.41
CA GLN A 434 -28.19 -12.81 14.62
C GLN A 434 -27.62 -13.85 15.58
N VAL A 435 -26.59 -14.58 15.13
CA VAL A 435 -26.01 -15.71 15.87
C VAL A 435 -24.59 -15.46 16.34
N LEU A 436 -23.86 -14.56 15.67
CA LEU A 436 -22.49 -14.22 16.03
C LEU A 436 -22.21 -12.75 15.74
N GLU A 437 -21.46 -12.13 16.66
CA GLU A 437 -20.70 -10.91 16.40
C GLU A 437 -19.22 -11.16 16.69
N PHE A 438 -18.35 -10.66 15.83
CA PHE A 438 -16.91 -10.74 16.06
C PHE A 438 -16.20 -9.53 15.48
N HIS A 439 -15.16 -9.10 16.16
CA HIS A 439 -14.26 -8.05 15.66
C HIS A 439 -13.09 -8.72 14.97
N TYR A 440 -12.79 -8.32 13.72
CA TYR A 440 -11.59 -8.78 13.07
C TYR A 440 -10.89 -7.61 12.39
N MET A 441 -9.70 -7.33 12.86
CA MET A 441 -8.81 -6.24 12.42
C MET A 441 -9.43 -4.84 12.62
N TYR A 442 -10.11 -4.28 11.63
CA TYR A 442 -10.69 -2.92 11.66
C TYR A 442 -12.21 -2.95 11.51
N TYR A 443 -12.81 -4.12 11.50
CA TYR A 443 -14.22 -4.29 11.16
C TYR A 443 -14.91 -5.17 12.19
N ASP A 444 -16.08 -4.74 12.57
CA ASP A 444 -17.04 -5.54 13.33
C ASP A 444 -17.96 -6.26 12.35
N PHE A 445 -18.03 -7.58 12.46
CA PHE A 445 -18.86 -8.43 11.62
C PHE A 445 -20.02 -8.99 12.41
N ALA A 446 -21.14 -9.22 11.73
CA ALA A 446 -22.28 -9.96 12.24
C ALA A 446 -22.64 -11.11 11.29
N ILE A 447 -22.94 -12.28 11.85
CA ILE A 447 -23.45 -13.43 11.13
C ILE A 447 -24.90 -13.66 11.57
N PHE A 448 -25.76 -13.84 10.59
CA PHE A 448 -27.18 -14.15 10.77
C PHE A 448 -27.47 -15.52 10.19
N ARG A 449 -28.30 -16.31 10.90
CA ARG A 449 -28.90 -17.50 10.36
C ARG A 449 -30.16 -17.09 9.61
N LEU A 450 -30.36 -17.61 8.40
CA LEU A 450 -31.55 -17.37 7.60
C LEU A 450 -32.47 -18.57 7.62
N GLU A 451 -33.76 -18.35 7.78
CA GLU A 451 -34.80 -19.36 7.70
C GLU A 451 -35.86 -18.93 6.67
N LYS A 452 -36.15 -19.79 5.70
CA LYS A 452 -37.13 -19.49 4.66
C LYS A 452 -38.51 -19.29 5.25
N LEU A 453 -39.22 -18.22 4.89
CA LEU A 453 -40.56 -17.98 5.31
C LEU A 453 -41.47 -19.04 4.67
N GLU A 454 -42.37 -19.65 5.48
CA GLU A 454 -43.37 -20.55 4.91
C GLU A 454 -44.37 -19.75 4.07
N GLU A 455 -44.62 -20.19 2.84
CA GLU A 455 -45.69 -19.61 2.01
C GLU A 455 -47.04 -19.83 2.72
N GLU A 456 -47.71 -18.74 3.14
CA GLU A 456 -49.08 -18.82 3.68
C GLU A 456 -50.12 -19.22 2.62
#